data_c0ab557d79ade9402905e3fbc2bf6565
#
_entry.id   c0ab557d79ade9402905e3fbc2bf6565
#
_cell.length_a   1.000
_cell.length_b   1.000
_cell.length_c   1.000
_cell.angle_alpha   90.00
_cell.angle_beta   90.00
_cell.angle_gamma   90.00
#
_symmetry.space_group_name_H-M   'P 1'
#
loop_
_entity.id
_entity.type
_entity.pdbx_description
1 polymer ?
#
loop_
_entity_poly.entity_id
_entity_poly.type
_entity_poly.pdbx_seq_one_letter_code
_entity_poly.pdbx_strand_id
1 'polypeptide(L)'
;VTAAERVWMGKQQVANNIPAGMAAVRTRRTLGHGNTAFTVSAMGYGCMGLNHNRSQYPSREKEIALVHEAVERGVTLFDTAESYGYHINEKLVGEALKGYTDRVFVSSKFGHKFVNGVQIKTEEDSTPANIRRVCENSLRNLGVETLGMFYQHRIDPNTPIEAVAETCSKLIKEGKILHWGMCEVNVDTIRRAHKICPVTAIQSEYHLMHRMVETNGALG
;
A
#
# COMPACT_ATOMS: atom_id res chain seq x y z
N VAL A 1 -20.18 13.32 -6.36
CA VAL A 1 -18.73 13.10 -6.38
C VAL A 1 -18.23 13.33 -4.97
N THR A 2 -17.81 12.28 -4.27
CA THR A 2 -17.29 12.33 -2.90
C THR A 2 -15.96 13.09 -2.84
N ALA A 3 -15.55 13.54 -1.63
CA ALA A 3 -14.25 14.18 -1.43
C ALA A 3 -13.10 13.23 -1.88
N ALA A 4 -13.22 11.92 -1.61
CA ALA A 4 -12.28 10.89 -2.05
C ALA A 4 -12.21 10.77 -3.58
N GLU A 5 -13.35 10.83 -4.28
CA GLU A 5 -13.37 10.82 -5.76
C GLU A 5 -12.76 12.08 -6.36
N ARG A 6 -12.92 13.25 -5.73
CA ARG A 6 -12.27 14.50 -6.17
C ARG A 6 -10.75 14.44 -6.01
N VAL A 7 -10.27 13.92 -4.87
CA VAL A 7 -8.84 13.68 -4.63
C VAL A 7 -8.29 12.70 -5.67
N TRP A 8 -9.05 11.65 -6.00
CA TRP A 8 -8.68 10.64 -7.00
C TRP A 8 -8.60 11.22 -8.42
N MET A 9 -9.60 12.01 -8.85
CA MET A 9 -9.59 12.67 -10.18
C MET A 9 -8.43 13.65 -10.32
N GLY A 10 -8.09 14.40 -9.26
CA GLY A 10 -6.94 15.31 -9.25
C GLY A 10 -5.61 14.57 -9.45
N LYS A 11 -5.42 13.42 -8.80
CA LYS A 11 -4.19 12.62 -8.91
C LYS A 11 -3.96 12.01 -10.30
N GLN A 12 -5.01 11.71 -11.05
CA GLN A 12 -4.87 11.19 -12.43
C GLN A 12 -4.34 12.23 -13.42
N GLN A 13 -4.63 13.51 -13.22
CA GLN A 13 -4.18 14.57 -14.14
C GLN A 13 -2.69 14.93 -13.96
N VAL A 14 -2.13 14.77 -12.74
CA VAL A 14 -0.76 15.17 -12.42
C VAL A 14 0.29 14.15 -12.87
N ALA A 15 -0.08 12.88 -13.07
CA ALA A 15 0.82 11.80 -13.44
C ALA A 15 1.54 11.99 -14.81
N ASN A 16 1.18 13.02 -15.59
CA ASN A 16 1.70 13.23 -16.95
C ASN A 16 2.77 14.34 -17.09
N ASN A 17 3.06 15.09 -16.02
CA ASN A 17 4.02 16.20 -16.08
C ASN A 17 5.39 15.79 -15.48
N ILE A 18 6.18 15.01 -16.24
CA ILE A 18 7.57 14.71 -15.89
C ILE A 18 8.46 15.65 -16.73
N PRO A 19 9.42 16.38 -16.11
CA PRO A 19 10.34 17.22 -16.83
C PRO A 19 11.12 16.48 -17.91
N ALA A 20 11.27 17.07 -19.08
CA ALA A 20 12.07 16.51 -20.16
C ALA A 20 13.55 16.51 -19.77
N GLY A 21 14.23 15.35 -19.88
CA GLY A 21 15.68 15.26 -19.71
C GLY A 21 16.20 14.30 -18.64
N MET A 22 15.36 13.84 -17.70
CA MET A 22 15.76 12.79 -16.73
C MET A 22 15.37 11.40 -17.23
N ALA A 23 16.19 10.39 -16.93
CA ALA A 23 15.80 8.98 -17.10
C ALA A 23 14.62 8.69 -16.15
N ALA A 24 13.41 8.79 -16.65
CA ALA A 24 12.20 8.81 -15.86
C ALA A 24 11.38 7.52 -16.05
N VAL A 25 10.66 7.12 -15.01
CA VAL A 25 9.66 6.04 -15.07
C VAL A 25 8.42 6.55 -15.81
N ARG A 26 8.45 6.48 -17.14
CA ARG A 26 7.37 6.99 -18.02
C ARG A 26 6.26 5.96 -18.23
N THR A 27 6.57 4.68 -18.13
CA THR A 27 5.59 3.60 -18.30
C THR A 27 4.60 3.63 -17.15
N ARG A 28 3.32 3.52 -17.49
CA ARG A 28 2.21 3.45 -16.51
C ARG A 28 1.55 2.09 -16.54
N ARG A 29 0.93 1.72 -15.46
CA ARG A 29 0.09 0.53 -15.32
C ARG A 29 -1.22 0.90 -14.65
N THR A 30 -2.31 0.35 -15.14
CA THR A 30 -3.61 0.43 -14.48
C THR A 30 -3.78 -0.80 -13.62
N LEU A 31 -4.05 -0.57 -12.33
CA LEU A 31 -4.42 -1.59 -11.35
C LEU A 31 -5.93 -1.54 -11.15
N GLY A 32 -6.54 -2.69 -10.86
CA GLY A 32 -8.00 -2.79 -10.71
C GLY A 32 -8.75 -2.75 -12.03
N HIS A 33 -10.08 -2.80 -11.95
CA HIS A 33 -11.00 -2.76 -13.08
C HIS A 33 -12.22 -1.88 -12.79
N GLY A 34 -12.83 -1.32 -13.83
CA GLY A 34 -14.04 -0.51 -13.69
C GLY A 34 -13.84 0.61 -12.66
N ASN A 35 -14.69 0.69 -11.68
CA ASN A 35 -14.68 1.72 -10.64
C ASN A 35 -13.50 1.62 -9.65
N THR A 36 -12.76 0.51 -9.65
CA THR A 36 -11.56 0.34 -8.82
C THR A 36 -10.27 0.58 -9.60
N ALA A 37 -10.35 0.91 -10.88
CA ALA A 37 -9.19 1.14 -11.73
C ALA A 37 -8.47 2.44 -11.34
N PHE A 38 -7.16 2.38 -11.17
CA PHE A 38 -6.30 3.55 -10.99
C PHE A 38 -4.93 3.35 -11.64
N THR A 39 -4.31 4.44 -12.07
CA THR A 39 -3.08 4.40 -12.85
C THR A 39 -1.89 4.86 -12.01
N VAL A 40 -0.84 4.05 -12.00
CA VAL A 40 0.42 4.32 -11.31
C VAL A 40 1.62 4.12 -12.25
N SER A 41 2.80 4.55 -11.82
CA SER A 41 4.05 4.20 -12.49
C SER A 41 4.24 2.68 -12.52
N ALA A 42 4.80 2.15 -13.61
CA ALA A 42 5.09 0.71 -13.74
C ALA A 42 6.07 0.20 -12.68
N MET A 43 6.91 1.09 -12.15
CA MET A 43 7.76 0.83 -10.98
C MET A 43 7.18 1.52 -9.76
N GLY A 44 6.95 0.78 -8.68
CA GLY A 44 6.67 1.31 -7.37
C GLY A 44 7.95 1.41 -6.52
N TYR A 45 7.94 2.22 -5.47
CA TYR A 45 9.03 2.34 -4.51
C TYR A 45 8.66 1.64 -3.21
N GLY A 46 9.35 0.52 -2.93
CA GLY A 46 9.24 -0.19 -1.65
C GLY A 46 10.03 0.53 -0.55
N CYS A 47 9.32 1.08 0.42
CA CYS A 47 9.94 1.91 1.47
C CYS A 47 10.57 1.09 2.61
N MET A 48 10.33 -0.22 2.70
CA MET A 48 10.85 -1.07 3.78
C MET A 48 12.35 -0.89 3.98
N GLY A 49 13.11 -0.90 2.89
CA GLY A 49 14.58 -0.82 2.93
C GLY A 49 15.14 0.53 3.36
N LEU A 50 14.36 1.57 3.57
CA LEU A 50 14.83 2.86 4.07
C LEU A 50 15.39 2.71 5.50
N ASN A 51 14.59 2.20 6.43
CA ASN A 51 14.94 2.10 7.85
C ASN A 51 14.43 0.82 8.53
N HIS A 52 14.22 -0.25 7.76
CA HIS A 52 13.79 -1.54 8.30
C HIS A 52 14.45 -2.70 7.54
N ASN A 53 14.78 -3.78 8.28
CA ASN A 53 15.31 -5.04 7.75
C ASN A 53 16.68 -4.95 7.05
N ARG A 54 17.55 -4.04 7.51
CA ARG A 54 18.95 -3.93 7.06
C ARG A 54 19.89 -3.83 8.27
N SER A 55 21.15 -4.20 8.08
CA SER A 55 22.18 -4.06 9.10
C SER A 55 22.67 -2.61 9.27
N GLN A 56 22.59 -1.81 8.23
CA GLN A 56 22.94 -0.39 8.23
C GLN A 56 21.93 0.41 7.41
N TYR A 57 21.60 1.57 7.90
CA TYR A 57 20.69 2.51 7.25
C TYR A 57 21.41 3.80 6.87
N PRO A 58 21.00 4.48 5.79
CA PRO A 58 21.43 5.84 5.51
C PRO A 58 21.01 6.79 6.64
N SER A 59 21.56 8.01 6.64
CA SER A 59 21.01 9.05 7.52
C SER A 59 19.59 9.41 7.08
N ARG A 60 18.80 9.94 8.01
CA ARG A 60 17.41 10.36 7.73
C ARG A 60 17.29 11.30 6.54
N GLU A 61 18.22 12.23 6.39
CA GLU A 61 18.25 13.17 5.27
C GLU A 61 18.47 12.46 3.94
N LYS A 62 19.31 11.42 3.91
CA LYS A 62 19.54 10.61 2.71
C LYS A 62 18.32 9.74 2.39
N GLU A 63 17.62 9.20 3.40
CA GLU A 63 16.38 8.45 3.21
C GLU A 63 15.30 9.32 2.57
N ILE A 64 15.12 10.55 3.07
CA ILE A 64 14.19 11.54 2.51
C ILE A 64 14.59 11.91 1.09
N ALA A 65 15.87 12.19 0.84
CA ALA A 65 16.38 12.54 -0.49
C ALA A 65 16.15 11.42 -1.52
N LEU A 66 16.28 10.13 -1.12
CA LEU A 66 15.97 8.99 -1.99
C LEU A 66 14.49 8.95 -2.39
N VAL A 67 13.59 9.25 -1.47
CA VAL A 67 12.14 9.32 -1.76
C VAL A 67 11.85 10.47 -2.71
N HIS A 68 12.41 11.66 -2.46
CA HIS A 68 12.26 12.82 -3.35
C HIS A 68 12.77 12.51 -4.76
N GLU A 69 13.97 11.93 -4.88
CA GLU A 69 14.53 11.52 -6.17
C GLU A 69 13.63 10.54 -6.92
N ALA A 70 13.02 9.58 -6.20
CA ALA A 70 12.08 8.65 -6.81
C ALA A 70 10.84 9.38 -7.34
N VAL A 71 10.27 10.34 -6.60
CA VAL A 71 9.14 11.17 -7.06
C VAL A 71 9.51 11.96 -8.31
N GLU A 72 10.66 12.64 -8.29
CA GLU A 72 11.11 13.47 -9.42
C GLU A 72 11.43 12.62 -10.67
N ARG A 73 11.82 11.34 -10.49
CA ARG A 73 11.95 10.37 -11.58
C ARG A 73 10.63 9.78 -12.06
N GLY A 74 9.51 10.19 -11.50
CA GLY A 74 8.17 9.82 -11.93
C GLY A 74 7.61 8.55 -11.31
N VAL A 75 8.16 8.09 -10.18
CA VAL A 75 7.51 7.06 -9.36
C VAL A 75 6.29 7.68 -8.69
N THR A 76 5.14 7.00 -8.81
CA THR A 76 3.87 7.47 -8.25
C THR A 76 3.24 6.50 -7.26
N LEU A 77 3.83 5.34 -7.00
CA LEU A 77 3.38 4.37 -6.00
C LEU A 77 4.48 4.16 -4.97
N PHE A 78 4.20 4.50 -3.73
CA PHE A 78 5.09 4.32 -2.57
C PHE A 78 4.44 3.35 -1.59
N ASP A 79 5.15 2.26 -1.27
CA ASP A 79 4.64 1.16 -0.47
C ASP A 79 5.35 1.05 0.87
N THR A 80 4.60 1.16 1.96
CA THR A 80 5.07 0.99 3.35
C THR A 80 4.19 -0.02 4.09
N ALA A 81 4.34 -0.13 5.40
CA ALA A 81 3.50 -0.94 6.28
C ALA A 81 3.64 -0.52 7.75
N GLU A 82 2.59 -0.77 8.57
CA GLU A 82 2.65 -0.63 10.03
C GLU A 82 3.85 -1.38 10.62
N SER A 83 4.13 -2.58 10.12
CA SER A 83 5.16 -3.47 10.63
C SER A 83 6.60 -3.01 10.35
N TYR A 84 6.80 -2.06 9.45
CA TYR A 84 8.15 -1.60 9.12
C TYR A 84 8.67 -0.67 10.24
N GLY A 85 9.42 -1.25 11.19
CA GLY A 85 9.92 -0.56 12.37
C GLY A 85 8.81 -0.05 13.30
N TYR A 86 7.63 -0.65 13.27
CA TYR A 86 6.44 -0.28 14.04
C TYR A 86 6.19 1.22 14.04
N HIS A 87 5.60 1.72 12.97
CA HIS A 87 5.28 3.12 12.68
C HIS A 87 6.47 4.05 12.33
N ILE A 88 7.72 3.64 12.52
CA ILE A 88 8.87 4.52 12.23
C ILE A 88 8.97 4.77 10.72
N ASN A 89 8.79 3.73 9.90
CA ASN A 89 8.85 3.84 8.45
C ASN A 89 7.71 4.71 7.90
N GLU A 90 6.48 4.50 8.36
CA GLU A 90 5.36 5.33 7.94
C GLU A 90 5.58 6.82 8.22
N LYS A 91 6.10 7.18 9.41
CA LYS A 91 6.42 8.56 9.78
C LYS A 91 7.50 9.16 8.87
N LEU A 92 8.53 8.38 8.54
CA LEU A 92 9.57 8.81 7.60
C LEU A 92 8.99 9.05 6.20
N VAL A 93 8.19 8.10 5.71
CA VAL A 93 7.56 8.19 4.37
C VAL A 93 6.59 9.38 4.33
N GLY A 94 5.80 9.59 5.37
CA GLY A 94 4.89 10.73 5.48
C GLY A 94 5.61 12.07 5.45
N GLU A 95 6.74 12.19 6.18
CA GLU A 95 7.58 13.38 6.13
C GLU A 95 8.18 13.60 4.74
N ALA A 96 8.74 12.54 4.14
CA ALA A 96 9.38 12.63 2.83
C ALA A 96 8.38 12.94 1.71
N LEU A 97 7.13 12.50 1.81
CA LEU A 97 6.09 12.75 0.81
C LEU A 97 5.26 14.01 1.10
N LYS A 98 5.57 14.76 2.16
CA LYS A 98 4.91 16.04 2.44
C LYS A 98 5.12 17.00 1.27
N GLY A 99 4.00 17.50 0.71
CA GLY A 99 4.03 18.35 -0.49
C GLY A 99 3.98 17.59 -1.83
N TYR A 100 4.01 16.25 -1.80
CA TYR A 100 3.88 15.41 -3.00
C TYR A 100 2.61 14.56 -3.00
N THR A 101 1.76 14.68 -1.97
CA THR A 101 0.59 13.83 -1.76
C THR A 101 -0.46 13.92 -2.87
N ASP A 102 -0.47 14.98 -3.65
CA ASP A 102 -1.28 15.17 -4.85
C ASP A 102 -0.73 14.42 -6.09
N ARG A 103 0.58 14.08 -6.09
CA ARG A 103 1.30 13.46 -7.21
C ARG A 103 1.48 11.96 -7.05
N VAL A 104 1.27 11.43 -5.85
CA VAL A 104 1.61 10.03 -5.52
C VAL A 104 0.47 9.30 -4.84
N PHE A 105 0.47 7.96 -4.98
CA PHE A 105 -0.32 7.04 -4.19
C PHE A 105 0.56 6.44 -3.10
N VAL A 106 0.09 6.49 -1.86
CA VAL A 106 0.76 5.83 -0.75
C VAL A 106 -0.06 4.61 -0.36
N SER A 107 0.61 3.47 -0.27
CA SER A 107 0.05 2.24 0.27
C SER A 107 0.64 1.92 1.64
N SER A 108 -0.19 1.36 2.52
CA SER A 108 0.25 0.76 3.78
C SER A 108 -0.43 -0.59 3.98
N LYS A 109 -0.07 -1.30 5.05
CA LYS A 109 -0.51 -2.68 5.26
C LYS A 109 -0.90 -2.91 6.72
N PHE A 110 -1.89 -3.81 6.93
CA PHE A 110 -2.37 -4.29 8.23
C PHE A 110 -2.28 -5.81 8.32
N GLY A 111 -2.50 -6.35 9.49
CA GLY A 111 -2.71 -7.79 9.69
C GLY A 111 -1.69 -8.45 10.58
N HIS A 112 -0.52 -7.86 10.81
CA HIS A 112 0.40 -8.39 11.80
C HIS A 112 -0.07 -8.07 13.23
N LYS A 113 0.15 -9.01 14.15
CA LYS A 113 -0.18 -8.82 15.56
C LYS A 113 0.97 -8.13 16.30
N PHE A 114 0.62 -7.10 17.05
CA PHE A 114 1.55 -6.38 17.92
C PHE A 114 1.05 -6.37 19.36
N VAL A 115 1.97 -6.61 20.31
CA VAL A 115 1.73 -6.47 21.74
C VAL A 115 2.81 -5.54 22.30
N ASN A 116 2.40 -4.42 22.90
CA ASN A 116 3.31 -3.39 23.42
C ASN A 116 4.39 -2.94 22.42
N GLY A 117 4.03 -2.82 21.14
CA GLY A 117 4.95 -2.39 20.08
C GLY A 117 5.88 -3.49 19.53
N VAL A 118 5.76 -4.72 20.02
CA VAL A 118 6.54 -5.87 19.56
C VAL A 118 5.67 -6.76 18.67
N GLN A 119 6.15 -7.06 17.47
CA GLN A 119 5.46 -7.97 16.57
C GLN A 119 5.51 -9.41 17.10
N ILE A 120 4.36 -10.06 17.16
CA ILE A 120 4.24 -11.48 17.44
C ILE A 120 4.31 -12.22 16.10
N LYS A 121 5.49 -12.70 15.73
CA LYS A 121 5.77 -13.27 14.40
C LYS A 121 4.98 -14.54 14.05
N THR A 122 4.38 -15.19 15.04
CA THR A 122 3.61 -16.43 14.88
C THR A 122 2.11 -16.19 14.80
N GLU A 123 1.68 -14.95 14.93
CA GLU A 123 0.25 -14.60 14.97
C GLU A 123 -0.06 -13.39 14.11
N GLU A 124 -1.21 -13.46 13.46
CA GLU A 124 -1.78 -12.33 12.72
C GLU A 124 -3.03 -11.81 13.45
N ASP A 125 -3.40 -10.58 13.16
CA ASP A 125 -4.61 -9.94 13.68
C ASP A 125 -5.25 -9.09 12.59
N SER A 126 -6.19 -9.69 11.88
CA SER A 126 -7.04 -9.02 10.90
C SER A 126 -8.46 -8.82 11.42
N THR A 127 -8.65 -8.74 12.73
CA THR A 127 -9.96 -8.40 13.31
C THR A 127 -10.41 -7.01 12.82
N PRO A 128 -11.73 -6.80 12.64
CA PRO A 128 -12.27 -5.50 12.23
C PRO A 128 -11.80 -4.32 13.10
N ALA A 129 -11.66 -4.55 14.40
CA ALA A 129 -11.16 -3.54 15.34
C ALA A 129 -9.69 -3.19 15.05
N ASN A 130 -8.84 -4.20 14.84
CA ASN A 130 -7.43 -3.99 14.53
C ASN A 130 -7.23 -3.34 13.16
N ILE A 131 -7.94 -3.79 12.12
CA ILE A 131 -7.87 -3.17 10.78
C ILE A 131 -8.16 -1.67 10.89
N ARG A 132 -9.22 -1.29 11.60
CA ARG A 132 -9.60 0.11 11.78
C ARG A 132 -8.54 0.89 12.55
N ARG A 133 -8.04 0.33 13.65
CA ARG A 133 -6.95 0.92 14.46
C ARG A 133 -5.71 1.19 13.61
N VAL A 134 -5.28 0.19 12.83
CA VAL A 134 -4.10 0.32 11.95
C VAL A 134 -4.33 1.38 10.89
N CYS A 135 -5.49 1.40 10.23
CA CYS A 135 -5.84 2.42 9.24
C CYS A 135 -5.71 3.84 9.82
N GLU A 136 -6.31 4.10 10.98
CA GLU A 136 -6.24 5.40 11.66
C GLU A 136 -4.80 5.79 12.04
N ASN A 137 -4.01 4.82 12.47
CA ASN A 137 -2.60 5.04 12.79
C ASN A 137 -1.79 5.37 11.53
N SER A 138 -1.98 4.61 10.44
CA SER A 138 -1.30 4.83 9.17
C SER A 138 -1.61 6.20 8.59
N LEU A 139 -2.87 6.63 8.62
CA LEU A 139 -3.29 7.97 8.18
C LEU A 139 -2.55 9.07 8.96
N ARG A 140 -2.49 8.94 10.30
CA ARG A 140 -1.77 9.89 11.15
C ARG A 140 -0.27 9.88 10.92
N ASN A 141 0.34 8.71 10.84
CA ASN A 141 1.79 8.58 10.65
C ASN A 141 2.25 9.12 9.30
N LEU A 142 1.47 8.86 8.26
CA LEU A 142 1.74 9.32 6.90
C LEU A 142 1.32 10.79 6.67
N GLY A 143 0.51 11.35 7.56
CA GLY A 143 0.01 12.73 7.42
C GLY A 143 -0.91 12.90 6.22
N VAL A 144 -1.72 11.88 5.89
CA VAL A 144 -2.68 11.90 4.78
C VAL A 144 -4.10 11.67 5.28
N GLU A 145 -5.08 12.23 4.59
CA GLU A 145 -6.51 12.03 4.91
C GLU A 145 -7.03 10.70 4.36
N THR A 146 -6.42 10.18 3.30
CA THR A 146 -6.85 8.96 2.61
C THR A 146 -5.65 8.17 2.11
N LEU A 147 -5.60 6.86 2.42
CA LEU A 147 -4.60 5.96 1.82
C LEU A 147 -5.00 5.64 0.37
N GLY A 148 -4.03 5.64 -0.53
CA GLY A 148 -4.25 5.20 -1.91
C GLY A 148 -4.58 3.71 -2.00
N MET A 149 -3.86 2.89 -1.23
CA MET A 149 -4.08 1.44 -1.15
C MET A 149 -3.83 0.95 0.28
N PHE A 150 -4.66 0.01 0.76
CA PHE A 150 -4.49 -0.62 2.06
C PHE A 150 -4.51 -2.13 1.90
N TYR A 151 -3.38 -2.80 2.22
CA TYR A 151 -3.23 -4.24 2.00
C TYR A 151 -3.38 -5.04 3.29
N GLN A 152 -4.05 -6.20 3.20
CA GLN A 152 -3.85 -7.26 4.18
C GLN A 152 -2.47 -7.88 3.95
N HIS A 153 -1.54 -7.70 4.91
CA HIS A 153 -0.14 -8.08 4.76
C HIS A 153 0.06 -9.60 4.74
N ARG A 154 -0.66 -10.30 5.61
CA ARG A 154 -0.76 -11.77 5.67
C ARG A 154 -2.18 -12.17 6.04
N ILE A 155 -2.58 -13.34 5.58
CA ILE A 155 -3.91 -13.87 5.92
C ILE A 155 -3.92 -14.31 7.38
N ASP A 156 -4.87 -13.81 8.14
CA ASP A 156 -5.16 -14.24 9.50
C ASP A 156 -6.06 -15.46 9.47
N PRO A 157 -5.60 -16.64 9.93
CA PRO A 157 -6.43 -17.86 9.92
C PRO A 157 -7.61 -17.79 10.90
N ASN A 158 -7.57 -16.88 11.86
CA ASN A 158 -8.59 -16.76 12.91
C ASN A 158 -9.69 -15.74 12.55
N THR A 159 -9.51 -14.95 11.48
CA THR A 159 -10.49 -13.97 11.04
C THR A 159 -11.02 -14.35 9.65
N PRO A 160 -12.33 -14.61 9.49
CA PRO A 160 -12.92 -14.89 8.19
C PRO A 160 -12.61 -13.75 7.19
N ILE A 161 -12.19 -14.13 5.97
CA ILE A 161 -11.81 -13.15 4.95
C ILE A 161 -12.98 -12.24 4.55
N GLU A 162 -14.20 -12.72 4.71
CA GLU A 162 -15.41 -11.95 4.48
C GLU A 162 -15.52 -10.76 5.45
N ALA A 163 -15.20 -10.98 6.74
CA ALA A 163 -15.20 -9.90 7.75
C ALA A 163 -14.11 -8.86 7.49
N VAL A 164 -12.95 -9.30 6.97
CA VAL A 164 -11.87 -8.41 6.51
C VAL A 164 -12.36 -7.55 5.34
N ALA A 165 -12.93 -8.18 4.31
CA ALA A 165 -13.45 -7.51 3.12
C ALA A 165 -14.58 -6.51 3.45
N GLU A 166 -15.51 -6.89 4.34
CA GLU A 166 -16.56 -5.98 4.84
C GLU A 166 -15.97 -4.75 5.53
N THR A 167 -14.92 -4.95 6.34
CA THR A 167 -14.25 -3.86 7.03
C THR A 167 -13.58 -2.91 6.06
N CYS A 168 -12.86 -3.43 5.06
CA CYS A 168 -12.27 -2.63 3.99
C CYS A 168 -13.33 -1.88 3.18
N SER A 169 -14.47 -2.52 2.87
CA SER A 169 -15.61 -1.85 2.21
C SER A 169 -16.14 -0.66 3.01
N LYS A 170 -16.22 -0.79 4.35
CA LYS A 170 -16.62 0.33 5.23
C LYS A 170 -15.59 1.46 5.20
N LEU A 171 -14.30 1.14 5.26
CA LEU A 171 -13.22 2.15 5.19
C LEU A 171 -13.20 2.88 3.84
N ILE A 172 -13.50 2.19 2.72
CA ILE A 172 -13.66 2.83 1.40
C ILE A 172 -14.86 3.80 1.42
N LYS A 173 -16.00 3.39 1.93
CA LYS A 173 -17.21 4.24 2.04
C LYS A 173 -16.97 5.46 2.93
N GLU A 174 -16.17 5.32 3.97
CA GLU A 174 -15.77 6.41 4.88
C GLU A 174 -14.71 7.34 4.23
N GLY A 175 -14.16 7.00 3.07
CA GLY A 175 -13.11 7.77 2.39
C GLY A 175 -11.72 7.66 3.02
N LYS A 176 -11.51 6.72 3.94
CA LYS A 176 -10.21 6.52 4.61
C LYS A 176 -9.20 5.79 3.75
N ILE A 177 -9.67 4.92 2.86
CA ILE A 177 -8.86 4.26 1.84
C ILE A 177 -9.57 4.38 0.49
N LEU A 178 -8.82 4.50 -0.61
CA LEU A 178 -9.39 4.47 -1.96
C LEU A 178 -9.58 3.04 -2.43
N HIS A 179 -8.59 2.21 -2.20
CA HIS A 179 -8.52 0.84 -2.67
C HIS A 179 -8.00 -0.09 -1.59
N TRP A 180 -8.30 -1.39 -1.74
CA TRP A 180 -7.70 -2.40 -0.89
C TRP A 180 -7.16 -3.58 -1.70
N GLY A 181 -6.26 -4.32 -1.09
CA GLY A 181 -5.62 -5.47 -1.70
C GLY A 181 -5.14 -6.48 -0.68
N MET A 182 -4.45 -7.50 -1.14
CA MET A 182 -3.92 -8.57 -0.30
C MET A 182 -2.50 -8.96 -0.75
N CYS A 183 -1.69 -9.41 0.21
CA CYS A 183 -0.34 -9.90 -0.07
C CYS A 183 -0.28 -11.42 0.13
N GLU A 184 0.48 -12.12 -0.73
CA GLU A 184 0.78 -13.55 -0.62
C GLU A 184 -0.46 -14.41 -0.33
N VAL A 185 -1.46 -14.33 -1.19
CA VAL A 185 -2.78 -14.94 -0.98
C VAL A 185 -3.09 -15.96 -2.08
N ASN A 186 -3.83 -17.01 -1.74
CA ASN A 186 -4.32 -17.98 -2.71
C ASN A 186 -5.59 -17.50 -3.42
N VAL A 187 -5.86 -18.06 -4.60
CA VAL A 187 -6.97 -17.65 -5.48
C VAL A 187 -8.35 -17.82 -4.86
N ASP A 188 -8.57 -18.88 -4.07
CA ASP A 188 -9.88 -19.09 -3.45
C ASP A 188 -10.19 -18.03 -2.41
N THR A 189 -9.20 -17.61 -1.63
CA THR A 189 -9.34 -16.50 -0.70
C THR A 189 -9.61 -15.17 -1.44
N ILE A 190 -8.90 -14.92 -2.55
CA ILE A 190 -9.14 -13.74 -3.40
C ILE A 190 -10.60 -13.73 -3.88
N ARG A 191 -11.10 -14.84 -4.41
CA ARG A 191 -12.46 -14.95 -4.94
C ARG A 191 -13.53 -14.73 -3.87
N ARG A 192 -13.32 -15.25 -2.67
CA ARG A 192 -14.23 -15.05 -1.52
C ARG A 192 -14.26 -13.57 -1.11
N ALA A 193 -13.09 -12.97 -0.93
CA ALA A 193 -12.94 -11.57 -0.57
C ALA A 193 -13.57 -10.64 -1.62
N HIS A 194 -13.28 -10.89 -2.90
CA HIS A 194 -13.73 -10.06 -4.03
C HIS A 194 -15.26 -10.01 -4.18
N LYS A 195 -15.96 -11.08 -3.81
CA LYS A 195 -17.44 -11.10 -3.80
C LYS A 195 -18.06 -10.11 -2.82
N ILE A 196 -17.35 -9.80 -1.74
CA ILE A 196 -17.82 -8.88 -0.68
C ILE A 196 -17.38 -7.44 -0.98
N CYS A 197 -16.11 -7.27 -1.29
CA CYS A 197 -15.51 -5.99 -1.65
C CYS A 197 -14.48 -6.24 -2.76
N PRO A 198 -14.61 -5.60 -3.94
CA PRO A 198 -13.69 -5.81 -5.04
C PRO A 198 -12.23 -5.60 -4.60
N VAL A 199 -11.42 -6.65 -4.71
CA VAL A 199 -9.97 -6.60 -4.48
C VAL A 199 -9.34 -5.92 -5.68
N THR A 200 -8.62 -4.84 -5.45
CA THR A 200 -8.06 -4.00 -6.52
C THR A 200 -6.72 -4.53 -7.01
N ALA A 201 -5.86 -5.01 -6.09
CA ALA A 201 -4.54 -5.50 -6.43
C ALA A 201 -4.06 -6.58 -5.46
N ILE A 202 -3.18 -7.44 -5.98
CA ILE A 202 -2.42 -8.42 -5.18
C ILE A 202 -0.95 -8.03 -5.21
N GLN A 203 -0.27 -8.14 -4.07
CA GLN A 203 1.16 -7.96 -3.96
C GLN A 203 1.81 -9.30 -3.60
N SER A 204 2.66 -9.81 -4.47
CA SER A 204 3.37 -11.07 -4.25
C SER A 204 4.84 -10.95 -4.62
N GLU A 205 5.68 -11.70 -3.91
CA GLU A 205 7.08 -11.85 -4.26
C GLU A 205 7.18 -12.61 -5.60
N TYR A 206 7.91 -12.03 -6.57
CA TYR A 206 8.10 -12.66 -7.86
C TYR A 206 9.48 -12.30 -8.43
N HIS A 207 10.37 -13.27 -8.48
CA HIS A 207 11.69 -13.15 -9.05
C HIS A 207 12.26 -14.54 -9.40
N LEU A 208 13.46 -14.62 -9.94
CA LEU A 208 14.07 -15.89 -10.42
C LEU A 208 14.10 -17.01 -9.37
N MET A 209 14.22 -16.67 -8.08
CA MET A 209 14.29 -17.63 -6.98
C MET A 209 12.93 -17.87 -6.30
N HIS A 210 11.91 -17.09 -6.60
CA HIS A 210 10.55 -17.20 -6.02
C HIS A 210 9.50 -17.05 -7.12
N ARG A 211 8.92 -18.19 -7.54
CA ARG A 211 8.01 -18.27 -8.69
C ARG A 211 6.64 -18.88 -8.35
N MET A 212 6.26 -18.87 -7.08
CA MET A 212 5.01 -19.47 -6.61
C MET A 212 3.76 -18.95 -7.32
N VAL A 213 3.76 -17.68 -7.72
CA VAL A 213 2.62 -17.06 -8.42
C VAL A 213 2.30 -17.73 -9.77
N GLU A 214 3.26 -18.45 -10.37
CA GLU A 214 3.06 -19.20 -11.62
C GLU A 214 2.29 -20.50 -11.42
N THR A 215 2.34 -21.07 -10.22
CA THR A 215 1.76 -22.39 -9.90
C THR A 215 0.56 -22.33 -8.96
N ASN A 216 0.39 -21.23 -8.24
CA ASN A 216 -0.74 -21.07 -7.29
C ASN A 216 -2.02 -20.50 -7.94
N GLY A 217 -2.03 -20.30 -9.26
CA GLY A 217 -3.15 -19.78 -10.02
C GLY A 217 -3.30 -18.23 -10.00
N ALA A 218 -2.36 -17.50 -9.37
CA ALA A 218 -2.46 -16.04 -9.26
C ALA A 218 -2.18 -15.30 -10.59
N LEU A 219 -1.49 -15.95 -11.53
CA LEU A 219 -1.18 -15.43 -12.87
C LEU A 219 -2.12 -15.98 -13.97
N GLY A 220 -3.13 -16.78 -13.62
CA GLY A 220 -4.02 -17.47 -14.58
C GLY A 220 -5.40 -16.84 -14.72
#